data_b4a4c22fd8b2faab4336c6de95d71ebc
#
_entry.id   b4a4c22fd8b2faab4336c6de95d71ebc
#
_cell.length_a   1.000
_cell.length_b   1.000
_cell.length_c   1.000
_cell.angle_alpha   90.00
_cell.angle_beta   90.00
_cell.angle_gamma   90.00
#
_symmetry.space_group_name_H-M   'P 1'
#
loop_
_entity.id
_entity.type
_entity.pdbx_description
1 polymer ?
#
loop_
_entity_poly.entity_id
_entity_poly.type
_entity_poly.pdbx_seq_one_letter_code
_entity_poly.pdbx_strand_id
1 'polypeptide(L)'
;EYKGVNICSAEIPSIDITNRPCYYRGAGKTKGSYVRVGDADLPMTDYEIYSFESYKAHVHDDERPIDRANISLLDEAGINNYILQMKLNRPYFSKLSEEQIYELLSITRNGVPTLASVLNFGIYPQGLLPQLAITATVIPGTEIGETTNDGVRFLDNKRIEGTLSEMLDEAIAFCNRNMR
;
A
#
# COMPACT_ATOMS: atom_id res chain seq x y z
N GLU A 1 -23.55 -15.81 38.77
CA GLU A 1 -22.74 -15.73 40.00
C GLU A 1 -21.76 -16.92 40.05
N TYR A 2 -20.48 -16.65 40.22
CA TYR A 2 -19.46 -17.70 40.34
C TYR A 2 -18.66 -17.48 41.65
N LYS A 3 -18.70 -18.47 42.53
CA LYS A 3 -18.03 -18.42 43.87
C LYS A 3 -18.39 -17.15 44.67
N GLY A 4 -19.65 -16.71 44.65
CA GLY A 4 -20.11 -15.51 45.37
C GLY A 4 -19.73 -14.17 44.72
N VAL A 5 -19.14 -14.17 43.50
CA VAL A 5 -18.80 -12.97 42.75
C VAL A 5 -19.75 -12.84 41.56
N ASN A 6 -20.31 -11.66 41.38
CA ASN A 6 -21.12 -11.36 40.20
C ASN A 6 -20.21 -11.23 38.97
N ILE A 7 -20.47 -12.06 37.96
CA ILE A 7 -19.74 -12.04 36.69
C ILE A 7 -20.68 -11.52 35.62
N CYS A 8 -20.25 -10.53 34.86
CA CYS A 8 -20.89 -10.10 33.64
C CYS A 8 -20.11 -10.64 32.45
N SER A 9 -20.79 -11.32 31.53
CA SER A 9 -20.23 -11.80 30.28
C SER A 9 -20.99 -11.15 29.14
N ALA A 10 -20.24 -10.60 28.16
CA ALA A 10 -20.80 -10.04 26.96
C ALA A 10 -20.13 -10.66 25.75
N GLU A 11 -20.92 -11.17 24.82
CA GLU A 11 -20.46 -11.60 23.52
C GLU A 11 -20.62 -10.44 22.52
N ILE A 12 -19.52 -10.01 21.91
CA ILE A 12 -19.51 -8.92 20.95
C ILE A 12 -19.17 -9.50 19.56
N PRO A 13 -20.18 -9.62 18.68
CA PRO A 13 -19.95 -10.18 17.35
C PRO A 13 -19.07 -9.23 16.52
N SER A 14 -18.26 -9.84 15.64
CA SER A 14 -17.51 -9.09 14.63
C SER A 14 -18.48 -8.41 13.66
N ILE A 15 -18.23 -7.15 13.34
CA ILE A 15 -18.97 -6.44 12.30
C ILE A 15 -18.29 -6.58 10.94
N ASP A 16 -19.09 -6.59 9.88
CA ASP A 16 -18.61 -6.58 8.51
C ASP A 16 -17.70 -5.38 8.25
N ILE A 17 -16.69 -5.57 7.39
CA ILE A 17 -15.71 -4.53 7.07
C ILE A 17 -16.37 -3.28 6.47
N THR A 18 -17.45 -3.44 5.72
CA THR A 18 -18.22 -2.34 5.12
C THR A 18 -18.92 -1.46 6.15
N ASN A 19 -19.07 -1.95 7.39
CA ASN A 19 -19.69 -1.23 8.51
C ASN A 19 -18.64 -0.65 9.47
N ARG A 20 -17.37 -0.80 9.20
CA ARG A 20 -16.26 -0.23 10.00
C ARG A 20 -15.96 1.21 9.55
N PRO A 21 -15.38 2.06 10.42
CA PRO A 21 -15.16 1.78 11.84
C PRO A 21 -16.44 1.87 12.67
N CYS A 22 -16.54 1.07 13.73
CA CYS A 22 -17.53 1.27 14.77
C CYS A 22 -17.06 2.41 15.68
N TYR A 23 -17.93 3.38 15.97
CA TYR A 23 -17.54 4.55 16.75
C TYR A 23 -18.61 5.02 17.73
N TYR A 24 -18.20 5.68 18.79
CA TYR A 24 -19.09 6.32 19.73
C TYR A 24 -19.66 7.62 19.12
N ARG A 25 -20.96 7.64 18.88
CA ARG A 25 -21.64 8.77 18.21
C ARG A 25 -21.45 10.12 18.90
N GLY A 26 -21.38 10.14 20.24
CA GLY A 26 -21.21 11.37 21.02
C GLY A 26 -19.86 12.06 20.79
N ALA A 27 -18.81 11.32 20.43
CA ALA A 27 -17.49 11.87 20.14
C ALA A 27 -17.25 12.07 18.63
N GLY A 28 -18.15 11.56 17.77
CA GLY A 28 -17.97 11.54 16.34
C GLY A 28 -16.94 10.49 15.87
N LYS A 29 -16.84 10.30 14.55
CA LYS A 29 -16.03 9.22 13.98
C LYS A 29 -14.53 9.36 14.30
N THR A 30 -13.97 10.53 14.11
CA THR A 30 -12.52 10.77 14.29
C THR A 30 -12.05 10.57 15.74
N LYS A 31 -12.87 10.94 16.72
CA LYS A 31 -12.51 10.83 18.14
C LYS A 31 -13.15 9.65 18.86
N GLY A 32 -14.12 8.99 18.23
CA GLY A 32 -14.89 7.91 18.81
C GLY A 32 -14.58 6.53 18.24
N SER A 33 -13.64 6.41 17.29
CA SER A 33 -13.20 5.15 16.73
C SER A 33 -11.98 4.63 17.46
N TYR A 34 -12.00 3.34 17.81
CA TYR A 34 -10.91 2.68 18.54
C TYR A 34 -10.56 1.36 17.88
N VAL A 35 -9.30 0.98 18.00
CA VAL A 35 -8.74 -0.31 17.58
C VAL A 35 -8.15 -1.03 18.76
N ARG A 36 -8.37 -2.34 18.86
CA ARG A 36 -7.76 -3.18 19.89
C ARG A 36 -6.35 -3.55 19.49
N VAL A 37 -5.38 -3.16 20.30
CA VAL A 37 -3.97 -3.49 20.11
C VAL A 37 -3.46 -4.13 21.39
N GLY A 38 -3.27 -5.44 21.36
CA GLY A 38 -2.94 -6.22 22.58
C GLY A 38 -4.02 -6.04 23.65
N ASP A 39 -3.62 -5.51 24.79
CA ASP A 39 -4.50 -5.30 25.96
C ASP A 39 -5.08 -3.86 26.06
N ALA A 40 -4.80 -3.00 25.07
CA ALA A 40 -5.26 -1.62 25.06
C ALA A 40 -6.24 -1.33 23.91
N ASP A 41 -7.18 -0.41 24.16
CA ASP A 41 -8.01 0.19 23.13
C ASP A 41 -7.40 1.55 22.76
N LEU A 42 -6.80 1.65 21.60
CA LEU A 42 -6.17 2.86 21.10
C LEU A 42 -7.10 3.62 20.15
N PRO A 43 -7.13 4.96 20.18
CA PRO A 43 -7.84 5.73 19.17
C PRO A 43 -7.29 5.41 17.77
N MET A 44 -8.19 5.21 16.82
CA MET A 44 -7.78 5.06 15.42
C MET A 44 -7.16 6.35 14.89
N THR A 45 -6.14 6.21 14.09
CA THR A 45 -5.56 7.31 13.32
C THR A 45 -6.50 7.73 12.19
N ASP A 46 -6.34 8.95 11.68
CA ASP A 46 -7.10 9.43 10.52
C ASP A 46 -6.89 8.53 9.29
N TYR A 47 -5.69 7.96 9.14
CA TYR A 47 -5.38 7.02 8.07
C TYR A 47 -6.16 5.70 8.18
N GLU A 48 -6.27 5.13 9.38
CA GLU A 48 -7.05 3.91 9.59
C GLU A 48 -8.53 4.15 9.32
N ILE A 49 -9.07 5.29 9.75
CA ILE A 49 -10.46 5.68 9.46
C ILE A 49 -10.65 5.84 7.96
N TYR A 50 -9.75 6.57 7.28
CA TYR A 50 -9.78 6.75 5.83
C TYR A 50 -9.72 5.41 5.09
N SER A 51 -8.91 4.47 5.53
CA SER A 51 -8.79 3.14 4.90
C SER A 51 -10.12 2.39 4.90
N PHE A 52 -10.88 2.42 6.00
CA PHE A 52 -12.21 1.81 6.04
C PHE A 52 -13.23 2.56 5.15
N GLU A 53 -13.17 3.87 5.10
CA GLU A 53 -14.05 4.68 4.27
C GLU A 53 -13.77 4.49 2.78
N SER A 54 -12.51 4.44 2.39
CA SER A 54 -12.07 4.17 1.02
C SER A 54 -12.50 2.77 0.58
N TYR A 55 -12.34 1.77 1.43
CA TYR A 55 -12.81 0.42 1.15
C TYR A 55 -14.33 0.40 0.92
N LYS A 56 -15.09 1.08 1.77
CA LYS A 56 -16.55 1.19 1.65
C LYS A 56 -17.00 1.94 0.40
N ALA A 57 -16.27 2.97 0.02
CA ALA A 57 -16.53 3.77 -1.17
C ALA A 57 -16.01 3.14 -2.46
N HIS A 58 -15.32 1.99 -2.38
CA HIS A 58 -14.64 1.35 -3.52
C HIS A 58 -13.70 2.31 -4.26
N VAL A 59 -12.95 3.11 -3.48
CA VAL A 59 -11.96 4.03 -4.06
C VAL A 59 -10.76 3.23 -4.58
N HIS A 60 -10.49 3.38 -5.87
CA HIS A 60 -9.34 2.79 -6.56
C HIS A 60 -8.25 3.84 -6.72
N ASP A 61 -7.48 4.08 -5.65
CA ASP A 61 -6.40 5.08 -5.66
C ASP A 61 -5.30 4.75 -6.68
N ASP A 62 -5.11 3.48 -6.97
CA ASP A 62 -4.18 2.97 -7.97
C ASP A 62 -4.54 3.40 -9.40
N GLU A 63 -5.83 3.61 -9.69
CA GLU A 63 -6.31 4.11 -10.98
C GLU A 63 -6.28 5.64 -11.09
N ARG A 64 -5.85 6.35 -10.07
CA ARG A 64 -5.76 7.81 -10.07
C ARG A 64 -4.73 8.29 -11.08
N PRO A 65 -5.09 9.22 -12.00
CA PRO A 65 -4.13 9.81 -12.93
C PRO A 65 -3.08 10.64 -12.20
N ILE A 66 -1.85 10.64 -12.72
CA ILE A 66 -0.74 11.45 -12.23
C ILE A 66 -0.51 12.61 -13.19
N ASP A 67 -0.98 13.79 -12.85
CA ASP A 67 -1.05 14.96 -13.73
C ASP A 67 0.27 15.34 -14.39
N ARG A 68 1.41 15.05 -13.76
CA ARG A 68 2.74 15.31 -14.32
C ARG A 68 3.30 14.16 -15.17
N ALA A 69 2.60 13.02 -15.22
CA ALA A 69 3.02 11.88 -16.01
C ALA A 69 2.53 12.00 -17.45
N ASN A 70 3.31 11.45 -18.37
CA ASN A 70 2.92 11.21 -19.73
C ASN A 70 3.46 9.84 -20.18
N ILE A 71 2.91 9.31 -21.28
CA ILE A 71 3.24 7.96 -21.77
C ILE A 71 4.73 7.82 -22.09
N SER A 72 5.42 8.88 -22.52
CA SER A 72 6.85 8.82 -22.83
C SER A 72 7.75 8.59 -21.60
N LEU A 73 7.21 8.71 -20.39
CA LEU A 73 7.89 8.39 -19.14
C LEU A 73 7.69 6.94 -18.70
N LEU A 74 6.96 6.15 -19.49
CA LEU A 74 6.72 4.73 -19.23
C LEU A 74 7.58 3.86 -20.14
N ASP A 75 7.93 2.67 -19.68
CA ASP A 75 8.59 1.63 -20.47
C ASP A 75 7.59 1.03 -21.48
N GLU A 76 7.66 1.48 -22.71
CA GLU A 76 6.82 1.01 -23.81
C GLU A 76 7.00 -0.50 -24.07
N ALA A 77 8.22 -1.01 -23.95
CA ALA A 77 8.49 -2.43 -24.17
C ALA A 77 7.84 -3.31 -23.10
N GLY A 78 7.91 -2.89 -21.84
CA GLY A 78 7.24 -3.54 -20.71
C GLY A 78 5.72 -3.54 -20.87
N ILE A 79 5.13 -2.40 -21.25
CA ILE A 79 3.69 -2.29 -21.52
C ILE A 79 3.28 -3.21 -22.66
N ASN A 80 4.00 -3.21 -23.76
CA ASN A 80 3.69 -4.04 -24.94
C ASN A 80 3.76 -5.54 -24.59
N ASN A 81 4.75 -5.95 -23.82
CA ASN A 81 4.84 -7.33 -23.32
C ASN A 81 3.66 -7.69 -22.43
N TYR A 82 3.29 -6.82 -21.50
CA TYR A 82 2.13 -7.03 -20.63
C TYR A 82 0.83 -7.16 -21.44
N ILE A 83 0.59 -6.28 -22.40
CA ILE A 83 -0.57 -6.34 -23.29
C ILE A 83 -0.57 -7.62 -24.13
N LEU A 84 0.58 -8.07 -24.60
CA LEU A 84 0.70 -9.32 -25.33
C LEU A 84 0.26 -10.51 -24.47
N GLN A 85 0.72 -10.59 -23.22
CA GLN A 85 0.31 -11.63 -22.27
C GLN A 85 -1.21 -11.57 -22.00
N MET A 86 -1.77 -10.38 -21.86
CA MET A 86 -3.21 -10.20 -21.66
C MET A 86 -4.01 -10.67 -22.87
N LYS A 87 -3.55 -10.40 -24.11
CA LYS A 87 -4.19 -10.87 -25.35
C LYS A 87 -4.15 -12.39 -25.49
N LEU A 88 -3.04 -13.01 -25.08
CA LEU A 88 -2.91 -14.48 -25.09
C LEU A 88 -3.89 -15.13 -24.13
N ASN A 89 -4.04 -14.59 -22.93
CA ASN A 89 -4.93 -15.12 -21.91
C ASN A 89 -6.41 -14.74 -22.11
N ARG A 90 -6.68 -13.68 -22.86
CA ARG A 90 -8.02 -13.11 -23.08
C ARG A 90 -8.22 -12.76 -24.56
N PRO A 91 -8.64 -13.71 -25.42
CA PRO A 91 -8.72 -13.48 -26.87
C PRO A 91 -9.56 -12.29 -27.30
N TYR A 92 -10.56 -11.90 -26.50
CA TYR A 92 -11.41 -10.74 -26.79
C TYR A 92 -10.65 -9.39 -26.77
N PHE A 93 -9.54 -9.31 -26.05
CA PHE A 93 -8.67 -8.12 -26.05
C PHE A 93 -8.10 -7.79 -27.42
N SER A 94 -7.97 -8.79 -28.30
CA SER A 94 -7.50 -8.59 -29.68
C SER A 94 -8.46 -7.79 -30.57
N LYS A 95 -9.71 -7.57 -30.10
CA LYS A 95 -10.72 -6.76 -30.82
C LYS A 95 -10.69 -5.29 -30.42
N LEU A 96 -9.94 -4.95 -29.40
CA LEU A 96 -9.87 -3.59 -28.84
C LEU A 96 -8.77 -2.78 -29.51
N SER A 97 -8.97 -1.46 -29.64
CA SER A 97 -7.90 -0.54 -30.00
C SER A 97 -6.88 -0.43 -28.86
N GLU A 98 -5.70 0.08 -29.15
CA GLU A 98 -4.66 0.28 -28.14
C GLU A 98 -5.13 1.23 -27.03
N GLU A 99 -5.78 2.34 -27.39
CA GLU A 99 -6.36 3.28 -26.43
C GLU A 99 -7.38 2.62 -25.51
N GLN A 100 -8.26 1.78 -26.07
CA GLN A 100 -9.23 1.03 -25.27
C GLN A 100 -8.56 0.05 -24.32
N ILE A 101 -7.47 -0.59 -24.75
CA ILE A 101 -6.69 -1.50 -23.90
C ILE A 101 -6.03 -0.72 -22.76
N TYR A 102 -5.44 0.43 -23.05
CA TYR A 102 -4.80 1.28 -22.03
C TYR A 102 -5.80 1.72 -20.95
N GLU A 103 -6.99 2.16 -21.36
CA GLU A 103 -8.04 2.55 -20.41
C GLU A 103 -8.58 1.35 -19.60
N LEU A 104 -8.83 0.19 -20.25
CA LEU A 104 -9.35 -1.00 -19.59
C LEU A 104 -8.35 -1.65 -18.62
N LEU A 105 -7.07 -1.55 -18.91
CA LEU A 105 -6.00 -2.05 -18.02
C LEU A 105 -5.55 -1.01 -17.01
N SER A 106 -6.22 0.12 -16.94
CA SER A 106 -5.85 1.24 -16.07
C SER A 106 -4.41 1.72 -16.25
N ILE A 107 -3.85 1.55 -17.46
CA ILE A 107 -2.56 2.14 -17.82
C ILE A 107 -2.72 3.66 -17.91
N THR A 108 -3.83 4.10 -18.51
CA THR A 108 -4.23 5.52 -18.55
C THR A 108 -5.65 5.74 -18.04
N ARG A 109 -5.94 6.96 -17.65
CA ARG A 109 -7.28 7.52 -17.50
C ARG A 109 -7.35 8.82 -18.28
N ASN A 110 -8.21 8.86 -19.30
CA ASN A 110 -8.30 9.98 -20.25
C ASN A 110 -6.93 10.33 -20.86
N GLY A 111 -6.15 9.31 -21.22
CA GLY A 111 -4.82 9.47 -21.81
C GLY A 111 -3.70 9.85 -20.83
N VAL A 112 -3.99 10.04 -19.53
CA VAL A 112 -3.00 10.34 -18.51
C VAL A 112 -2.62 9.06 -17.77
N PRO A 113 -1.31 8.74 -17.60
CA PRO A 113 -0.85 7.59 -16.85
C PRO A 113 -1.38 7.56 -15.41
N THR A 114 -1.78 6.39 -14.96
CA THR A 114 -2.28 6.19 -13.60
C THR A 114 -1.14 5.96 -12.60
N LEU A 115 -1.44 6.01 -11.31
CA LEU A 115 -0.51 5.65 -10.25
C LEU A 115 0.02 4.23 -10.44
N ALA A 116 -0.87 3.27 -10.74
CA ALA A 116 -0.48 1.88 -11.00
C ALA A 116 0.48 1.77 -12.20
N SER A 117 0.20 2.46 -13.30
CA SER A 117 1.07 2.40 -14.48
C SER A 117 2.43 3.04 -14.23
N VAL A 118 2.48 4.17 -13.52
CA VAL A 118 3.75 4.82 -13.17
C VAL A 118 4.60 3.92 -12.28
N LEU A 119 4.00 3.23 -11.30
CA LEU A 119 4.73 2.35 -10.40
C LEU A 119 5.15 1.02 -11.03
N ASN A 120 4.44 0.53 -12.05
CA ASN A 120 4.77 -0.74 -12.70
C ASN A 120 5.62 -0.56 -13.97
N PHE A 121 5.44 0.53 -14.70
CA PHE A 121 6.05 0.74 -16.01
C PHE A 121 6.83 2.05 -16.10
N GLY A 122 6.88 2.86 -15.05
CA GLY A 122 7.65 4.11 -15.07
C GLY A 122 9.14 3.86 -15.28
N ILE A 123 9.80 4.61 -16.16
CA ILE A 123 11.26 4.57 -16.35
C ILE A 123 11.97 5.01 -15.05
N TYR A 124 11.41 6.01 -14.36
CA TYR A 124 11.86 6.45 -13.04
C TYR A 124 10.66 6.95 -12.22
N PRO A 125 9.92 6.02 -11.56
CA PRO A 125 8.69 6.37 -10.81
C PRO A 125 8.91 7.43 -9.74
N GLN A 126 10.05 7.39 -9.03
CA GLN A 126 10.37 8.29 -7.93
C GLN A 126 10.66 9.73 -8.38
N GLY A 127 10.92 9.96 -9.67
CA GLY A 127 10.96 11.29 -10.24
C GLY A 127 9.62 12.02 -10.21
N LEU A 128 8.51 11.25 -10.29
CA LEU A 128 7.14 11.75 -10.16
C LEU A 128 6.60 11.61 -8.74
N LEU A 129 6.98 10.55 -8.04
CA LEU A 129 6.45 10.09 -6.76
C LEU A 129 7.60 9.82 -5.77
N PRO A 130 8.35 10.84 -5.34
CA PRO A 130 9.58 10.66 -4.56
C PRO A 130 9.35 10.01 -3.19
N GLN A 131 8.15 10.08 -2.66
CA GLN A 131 7.78 9.45 -1.39
C GLN A 131 7.50 7.93 -1.51
N LEU A 132 7.27 7.42 -2.74
CA LEU A 132 6.98 6.00 -2.97
C LEU A 132 8.27 5.23 -3.25
N ALA A 133 9.11 5.14 -2.24
CA ALA A 133 10.34 4.36 -2.21
C ALA A 133 10.39 3.54 -0.91
N ILE A 134 11.18 2.48 -0.90
CA ILE A 134 11.40 1.69 0.31
C ILE A 134 12.68 2.19 0.98
N THR A 135 12.61 2.51 2.27
CA THR A 135 13.81 2.75 3.08
C THR A 135 14.05 1.52 3.95
N ALA A 136 15.12 0.80 3.66
CA ALA A 136 15.53 -0.38 4.42
C ALA A 136 16.69 -0.03 5.33
N THR A 137 16.58 -0.39 6.63
CA THR A 137 17.56 -0.03 7.64
C THR A 137 17.82 -1.21 8.57
N VAL A 138 19.08 -1.46 8.88
CA VAL A 138 19.51 -2.43 9.89
C VAL A 138 20.00 -1.67 11.11
N ILE A 139 19.38 -1.94 12.25
CA ILE A 139 19.75 -1.36 13.54
C ILE A 139 20.63 -2.32 14.34
N PRO A 140 21.50 -1.84 15.25
CA PRO A 140 22.43 -2.68 16.01
C PRO A 140 21.80 -3.44 17.19
N GLY A 141 20.53 -3.38 17.38
CA GLY A 141 19.82 -4.02 18.51
C GLY A 141 18.42 -4.46 18.12
N THR A 142 17.55 -4.55 19.10
CA THR A 142 16.16 -4.96 18.93
C THR A 142 15.17 -3.80 19.01
N GLU A 143 15.63 -2.64 19.46
CA GLU A 143 14.79 -1.46 19.63
C GLU A 143 15.29 -0.28 18.76
N ILE A 144 14.33 0.51 18.26
CA ILE A 144 14.66 1.71 17.48
C ILE A 144 15.36 2.74 18.39
N GLY A 145 16.55 3.16 17.96
CA GLY A 145 17.36 4.14 18.70
C GLY A 145 18.55 3.56 19.44
N GLU A 146 18.67 2.24 19.50
CA GLU A 146 19.89 1.59 19.99
C GLU A 146 21.08 1.94 19.09
N THR A 147 22.27 2.01 19.70
CA THR A 147 23.53 2.26 19.01
C THR A 147 24.55 1.20 19.39
N THR A 148 25.53 0.97 18.53
CA THR A 148 26.71 0.19 18.90
C THR A 148 27.53 0.90 19.97
N ASN A 149 28.49 0.21 20.58
CA ASN A 149 29.44 0.81 21.55
C ASN A 149 30.21 2.01 20.98
N ASP A 150 30.39 2.04 19.66
CA ASP A 150 31.04 3.14 18.92
C ASP A 150 30.06 4.24 18.47
N GLY A 151 28.78 4.17 18.89
CA GLY A 151 27.76 5.17 18.58
C GLY A 151 27.13 5.07 17.20
N VAL A 152 27.33 3.97 16.48
CA VAL A 152 26.72 3.74 15.15
C VAL A 152 25.26 3.40 15.31
N ARG A 153 24.39 4.16 14.63
CA ARG A 153 22.93 3.99 14.69
C ARG A 153 22.40 2.97 13.69
N PHE A 154 23.01 2.86 12.53
CA PHE A 154 22.56 1.98 11.44
C PHE A 154 23.74 1.14 10.97
N LEU A 155 23.59 -0.19 10.97
CA LEU A 155 24.58 -1.12 10.44
C LEU A 155 24.55 -1.19 8.92
N ASP A 156 23.36 -1.05 8.33
CA ASP A 156 23.13 -0.88 6.89
C ASP A 156 21.92 0.01 6.69
N ASN A 157 21.94 0.84 5.64
CA ASN A 157 20.84 1.72 5.31
C ASN A 157 20.79 1.93 3.80
N LYS A 158 19.64 1.67 3.19
CA LYS A 158 19.46 1.80 1.76
C LYS A 158 18.08 2.37 1.43
N ARG A 159 18.06 3.37 0.55
CA ARG A 159 16.86 3.80 -0.14
C ARG A 159 16.76 3.00 -1.45
N ILE A 160 15.65 2.31 -1.64
CA ILE A 160 15.38 1.43 -2.78
C ILE A 160 14.34 2.14 -3.64
N GLU A 161 14.67 2.33 -4.91
CA GLU A 161 13.87 3.02 -5.92
C GLU A 161 13.70 2.14 -7.16
N GLY A 162 12.82 2.50 -8.07
CA GLY A 162 12.49 1.76 -9.28
C GLY A 162 11.00 1.43 -9.37
N THR A 163 10.66 0.50 -10.23
CA THR A 163 9.31 -0.09 -10.31
C THR A 163 8.99 -0.94 -9.08
N LEU A 164 7.72 -1.30 -8.89
CA LEU A 164 7.31 -2.14 -7.77
C LEU A 164 8.05 -3.48 -7.73
N SER A 165 8.25 -4.13 -8.88
CA SER A 165 8.98 -5.40 -8.97
C SER A 165 10.46 -5.22 -8.63
N GLU A 166 11.12 -4.20 -9.18
CA GLU A 166 12.51 -3.89 -8.87
C GLU A 166 12.72 -3.57 -7.40
N MET A 167 11.83 -2.75 -6.83
CA MET A 167 11.89 -2.43 -5.40
C MET A 167 11.69 -3.67 -4.52
N LEU A 168 10.78 -4.57 -4.89
CA LEU A 168 10.54 -5.81 -4.17
C LEU A 168 11.77 -6.71 -4.20
N ASP A 169 12.33 -6.95 -5.39
CA ASP A 169 13.50 -7.81 -5.57
C ASP A 169 14.70 -7.27 -4.77
N GLU A 170 14.92 -5.96 -4.83
CA GLU A 170 16.01 -5.33 -4.10
C GLU A 170 15.79 -5.30 -2.58
N ALA A 171 14.54 -5.14 -2.12
CA ALA A 171 14.21 -5.24 -0.70
C ALA A 171 14.44 -6.66 -0.17
N ILE A 172 14.04 -7.69 -0.94
CA ILE A 172 14.32 -9.09 -0.59
C ILE A 172 15.83 -9.34 -0.56
N ALA A 173 16.58 -8.85 -1.53
CA ALA A 173 18.03 -8.98 -1.56
C ALA A 173 18.69 -8.28 -0.36
N PHE A 174 18.19 -7.09 0.04
CA PHE A 174 18.65 -6.40 1.24
C PHE A 174 18.38 -7.23 2.51
N CYS A 175 17.18 -7.76 2.66
CA CYS A 175 16.83 -8.62 3.79
C CYS A 175 17.73 -9.85 3.85
N ASN A 176 17.86 -10.59 2.75
CA ASN A 176 18.67 -11.81 2.68
C ASN A 176 20.16 -11.56 3.03
N ARG A 177 20.70 -10.40 2.66
CA ARG A 177 22.09 -10.03 3.00
C ARG A 177 22.27 -9.75 4.48
N ASN A 178 21.23 -9.22 5.14
CA ASN A 178 21.30 -8.74 6.52
C ASN A 178 20.65 -9.69 7.54
N MET A 179 19.85 -10.65 7.11
CA MET A 179 19.27 -11.68 7.98
C MET A 179 20.30 -12.83 8.13
N ARG A 180 20.65 -13.13 9.37
CA ARG A 180 21.55 -14.23 9.75
C ARG A 180 20.79 -15.28 10.55
#